data_79bef64f3ce4f6c8ec5dccc1543fc0c5
#
_entry.id   79bef64f3ce4f6c8ec5dccc1543fc0c5
#
_cell.length_a   1.000
_cell.length_b   1.000
_cell.length_c   1.000
_cell.angle_alpha   90.00
_cell.angle_beta   90.00
_cell.angle_gamma   90.00
#
_symmetry.space_group_name_H-M   'P 1'
#
loop_
_entity.id
_entity.type
_entity.pdbx_description
1 polymer ?
#
loop_
_entity_poly.entity_id
_entity_poly.type
_entity_poly.pdbx_seq_one_letter_code
_entity_poly.pdbx_strand_id
1 'polypeptide(L)' 'IYNQYRSSLGEIFHRLCSYKGVEIIEGHLMPDHVHMLVSIPSHIGVSSFVEYLNRRIV' A
#
# COMPACT_ATOMS: atom_id res chain seq x y z
N ILE A 1 6.08 -16.09 -12.51
CA ILE A 1 6.49 -15.78 -11.11
C ILE A 1 6.52 -14.29 -10.87
N TYR A 2 7.13 -13.57 -11.77
CA TYR A 2 7.25 -12.13 -11.64
C TYR A 2 5.87 -11.45 -11.60
N ASN A 3 4.98 -11.88 -12.48
CA ASN A 3 3.63 -11.34 -12.52
C ASN A 3 2.84 -11.70 -11.27
N GLN A 4 3.05 -12.91 -10.76
CA GLN A 4 2.39 -13.34 -9.53
C GLN A 4 2.83 -12.50 -8.35
N TYR A 5 4.12 -12.19 -8.30
CA TYR A 5 4.66 -11.36 -7.23
C TYR A 5 4.02 -9.98 -7.24
N ARG A 6 3.87 -9.38 -8.42
CA ARG A 6 3.24 -8.06 -8.55
C ARG A 6 1.78 -8.09 -8.13
N SER A 7 1.07 -9.13 -8.55
CA SER A 7 -0.34 -9.27 -8.17
C SER A 7 -0.48 -9.41 -6.66
N SER A 8 0.41 -10.18 -6.04
CA SER A 8 0.37 -10.37 -4.60
C SER A 8 0.64 -9.06 -3.86
N LEU A 9 1.59 -8.26 -4.35
CA LEU A 9 1.87 -6.97 -3.75
C LEU A 9 0.66 -6.05 -3.81
N GLY A 10 -0.02 -6.01 -4.95
CA GLY A 10 -1.21 -5.20 -5.10
C GLY A 10 -2.30 -5.60 -4.11
N GLU A 11 -2.52 -6.89 -3.97
CA GLU A 11 -3.50 -7.39 -3.02
C GLU A 11 -3.12 -7.04 -1.59
N ILE A 12 -1.85 -7.18 -1.25
CA ILE A 12 -1.36 -6.86 0.08
C ILE A 12 -1.59 -5.39 0.40
N PHE A 13 -1.26 -4.50 -0.53
CA PHE A 13 -1.48 -3.07 -0.34
C PHE A 13 -2.95 -2.76 -0.14
N HIS A 14 -3.82 -3.37 -0.95
CA HIS A 14 -5.26 -3.17 -0.80
C HIS A 14 -5.77 -3.61 0.56
N ARG A 15 -5.31 -4.76 1.02
CA ARG A 15 -5.73 -5.27 2.33
C ARG A 15 -5.24 -4.38 3.46
N LEU A 16 -3.99 -3.98 3.41
CA LEU A 16 -3.42 -3.15 4.46
C LEU A 16 -4.09 -1.79 4.52
N CYS A 17 -4.32 -1.19 3.36
CA CYS A 17 -4.99 0.10 3.30
C CYS A 17 -6.44 -0.01 3.79
N SER A 18 -7.14 -1.03 3.36
CA SER A 18 -8.53 -1.26 3.79
C SER A 18 -8.61 -1.47 5.30
N TYR A 19 -7.66 -2.21 5.85
CA TYR A 19 -7.64 -2.48 7.27
C TYR A 19 -7.49 -1.21 8.10
N LYS A 20 -6.75 -0.24 7.59
CA LYS A 20 -6.55 1.03 8.28
C LYS A 20 -7.56 2.10 7.89
N GLY A 21 -8.45 1.79 6.97
CA GLY A 21 -9.42 2.78 6.50
C GLY A 21 -8.84 3.76 5.51
N VAL A 22 -7.73 3.40 4.89
CA VAL A 22 -7.08 4.23 3.87
C VAL A 22 -7.61 3.84 2.50
N GLU A 23 -8.00 4.82 1.71
CA GLU A 23 -8.53 4.58 0.38
C GLU A 23 -7.44 4.73 -0.67
N ILE A 24 -7.32 3.75 -1.55
CA ILE A 24 -6.37 3.81 -2.66
C ILE A 24 -7.09 4.47 -3.83
N ILE A 25 -6.58 5.61 -4.26
CA ILE A 25 -7.16 6.35 -5.38
C ILE A 25 -6.53 5.90 -6.68
N GLU A 26 -5.23 5.71 -6.68
CA GLU A 26 -4.52 5.28 -7.87
C GLU A 26 -3.26 4.54 -7.45
N GLY A 27 -2.88 3.53 -8.22
CA GLY A 27 -1.68 2.76 -7.92
C GLY A 27 -1.06 2.18 -9.17
N HIS A 28 0.26 2.21 -9.24
CA HIS A 28 1.03 1.64 -10.32
C HIS A 28 2.21 0.86 -9.76
N LEU A 29 2.35 -0.39 -10.19
CA LEU A 29 3.48 -1.22 -9.79
C LEU A 29 4.46 -1.28 -10.94
N MET A 30 5.63 -0.69 -10.73
CA MET A 30 6.70 -0.68 -11.73
C MET A 30 7.81 -1.64 -11.29
N PRO A 31 8.66 -2.08 -12.24
CA PRO A 31 9.74 -3.01 -11.88
C PRO A 31 10.70 -2.45 -10.85
N ASP A 32 10.89 -1.14 -10.80
CA ASP A 32 11.88 -0.51 -9.94
C ASP A 32 11.28 0.37 -8.85
N HIS A 33 9.96 0.55 -8.85
CA HIS A 33 9.33 1.37 -7.82
C HIS A 33 7.82 1.15 -7.80
N VAL A 34 7.19 1.64 -6.73
CA VAL A 34 5.74 1.60 -6.57
C VAL A 34 5.25 3.03 -6.41
N HIS A 35 4.25 3.38 -7.20
CA HIS A 35 3.61 4.69 -7.10
C HIS A 35 2.17 4.49 -6.64
N MET A 36 1.79 5.15 -5.56
CA MET A 36 0.43 5.05 -5.04
C MET A 36 -0.07 6.40 -4.56
N LEU A 37 -1.28 6.72 -4.95
CA LEU A 37 -1.99 7.89 -4.44
C LEU A 37 -3.08 7.38 -3.53
N VAL A 38 -3.04 7.78 -2.26
CA VAL A 38 -3.99 7.29 -1.27
C VAL A 38 -4.58 8.44 -0.48
N SER A 39 -5.76 8.20 0.06
CA SER A 39 -6.42 9.15 0.95
C SER A 39 -6.33 8.60 2.37
N ILE A 40 -5.57 9.27 3.21
CA ILE A 40 -5.34 8.83 4.58
C ILE A 40 -6.20 9.65 5.53
N PRO A 41 -7.03 8.98 6.37
CA PRO A 41 -7.84 9.70 7.35
C PRO A 41 -6.95 10.53 8.28
N SER A 42 -7.46 11.70 8.66
CA SER A 42 -6.65 12.63 9.45
C SER A 42 -6.27 12.10 10.84
N HIS A 43 -7.04 11.16 11.37
CA HIS A 43 -6.74 10.59 12.68
C HIS A 43 -5.58 9.59 12.65
N ILE A 44 -5.16 9.18 11.43
CA ILE A 44 -4.02 8.29 11.26
C ILE A 44 -2.85 9.12 10.78
N GLY A 45 -1.82 9.36 11.37
CA GLY A 45 -0.70 10.12 10.83
C GLY A 45 -0.08 9.41 9.63
N VAL A 46 0.44 10.19 8.69
CA VAL A 46 1.10 9.62 7.51
C VAL A 46 2.30 8.78 7.93
N SER A 47 3.08 9.27 8.87
CA SER A 47 4.24 8.53 9.38
C SER A 47 3.84 7.18 9.97
N SER A 48 2.75 7.16 10.73
CA SER A 48 2.26 5.92 11.32
C SER A 48 1.84 4.92 10.27
N PHE A 49 1.20 5.40 9.22
CA PHE A 49 0.76 4.53 8.14
C PHE A 49 1.95 3.95 7.36
N VAL A 50 2.93 4.78 7.07
CA VAL A 50 4.14 4.33 6.37
C VAL A 50 4.88 3.29 7.21
N GLU A 51 4.99 3.52 8.51
CA GLU A 51 5.60 2.58 9.42
C GLU A 51 4.86 1.25 9.42
N TYR A 52 3.53 1.32 9.44
CA TYR A 52 2.70 0.13 9.41
C TYR A 52 2.94 -0.69 8.15
N LEU A 53 3.00 -0.02 7.00
CA LEU A 53 3.26 -0.70 5.73
C LEU A 53 4.63 -1.36 5.73
N ASN A 54 5.65 -0.66 6.20
CA ASN A 54 7.00 -1.21 6.22
C ASN A 54 7.09 -2.46 7.08
N ARG A 55 6.42 -2.46 8.21
CA ARG A 55 6.45 -3.62 9.10
C ARG A 55 5.75 -4.83 8.50
N ARG A 56 4.73 -4.60 7.69
CA ARG A 56 3.94 -5.71 7.14
C ARG A 56 4.55 -6.26 5.85
N ILE A 57 5.27 -5.43 5.11
CA ILE A 57 5.81 -5.83 3.82
C ILE A 57 7.24 -6.39 3.96
N VAL A 58 8.00 -5.88 4.86
CA VAL A 58 9.34 -6.41 5.14
C VAL A 58 9.21 -7.65 6.03
#